data_e6c34cf5cf58dbce7eb8f0bc340cd701
#
_entry.id   e6c34cf5cf58dbce7eb8f0bc340cd701
#
_cell.length_a   1.000
_cell.length_b   1.000
_cell.length_c   1.000
_cell.angle_alpha   90.00
_cell.angle_beta   90.00
_cell.angle_gamma   90.00
#
_symmetry.space_group_name_H-M   'P 1'
#
loop_
_entity.id
_entity.type
_entity.pdbx_description
1 polymer ?
#
loop_
_entity_poly.entity_id
_entity_poly.type
_entity_poly.pdbx_seq_one_letter_code
_entity_poly.pdbx_strand_id
1 'polypeptide(L)'
;ARRFREFLSLLPNGFSYPTTITMAFFRSGYGVAYEPVTVERRIGRSHIQPLRDGMRFLLIIFKIGSLYSPLKIFLPISSVFFTTGLSYYAYTFSTAGRFTNMSALLFTTAVLVFLIGLVSEQITSLIYRPTP
;
A
#
# COMPACT_ATOMS: atom_id res chain seq x y z
N ALA A 1 -12.13 19.13 16.44
CA ALA A 1 -13.39 18.50 16.04
C ALA A 1 -13.81 18.81 14.59
N ARG A 2 -13.62 20.05 14.08
CA ARG A 2 -14.07 20.46 12.73
C ARG A 2 -13.29 19.74 11.63
N ARG A 3 -11.96 19.69 11.72
CA ARG A 3 -11.05 19.03 10.77
C ARG A 3 -11.24 17.50 10.70
N PHE A 4 -11.63 16.87 11.79
CA PHE A 4 -11.91 15.45 11.82
C PHE A 4 -13.12 15.05 10.96
N ARG A 5 -14.15 15.92 10.88
CA ARG A 5 -15.36 15.66 10.08
C ARG A 5 -15.09 15.57 8.59
N GLU A 6 -14.06 16.25 8.09
CA GLU A 6 -13.66 16.23 6.68
C GLU A 6 -13.18 14.84 6.22
N PHE A 7 -12.65 14.03 7.15
CA PHE A 7 -12.14 12.69 6.86
C PHE A 7 -13.11 11.57 7.18
N LEU A 8 -14.30 11.87 7.75
CA LEU A 8 -15.27 10.83 8.14
C LEU A 8 -15.71 9.96 6.97
N SER A 9 -15.84 10.50 5.78
CA SER A 9 -16.22 9.77 4.57
C SER A 9 -15.14 8.78 4.07
N LEU A 10 -13.89 9.00 4.48
CA LEU A 10 -12.74 8.16 4.09
C LEU A 10 -12.47 7.05 5.11
N LEU A 11 -13.12 7.10 6.27
CA LEU A 11 -12.87 6.16 7.35
C LEU A 11 -13.68 4.86 7.15
N PRO A 12 -13.03 3.70 7.15
CA PRO A 12 -13.74 2.43 7.10
C PRO A 12 -14.44 2.17 8.44
N ASN A 13 -15.64 1.62 8.37
CA ASN A 13 -16.34 1.10 9.55
C ASN A 13 -15.62 -0.17 10.04
N GLY A 14 -14.82 -0.06 11.11
CA GLY A 14 -14.20 -1.22 11.71
C GLY A 14 -12.80 -1.03 12.28
N PHE A 15 -12.05 -2.12 12.36
CA PHE A 15 -10.80 -2.28 13.10
C PHE A 15 -9.64 -1.33 12.67
N SER A 16 -9.65 -0.84 11.44
CA SER A 16 -8.56 0.01 10.90
C SER A 16 -8.76 1.52 11.10
N TYR A 17 -9.80 1.92 11.82
CA TYR A 17 -10.13 3.32 12.05
C TYR A 17 -8.97 4.18 12.58
N PRO A 18 -8.25 3.79 13.67
CA PRO A 18 -7.16 4.60 14.21
C PRO A 18 -6.00 4.78 13.22
N THR A 19 -5.65 3.71 12.50
CA THR A 19 -4.56 3.73 11.51
C THR A 19 -4.92 4.61 10.32
N THR A 20 -6.15 4.51 9.83
CA THR A 20 -6.63 5.28 8.68
C THR A 20 -6.66 6.78 8.96
N ILE A 21 -7.17 7.19 10.14
CA ILE A 21 -7.22 8.61 10.52
C ILE A 21 -5.83 9.22 10.70
N THR A 22 -4.90 8.46 11.31
CA THR A 22 -3.53 8.89 11.49
C THR A 22 -2.84 9.11 10.13
N MET A 23 -3.00 8.18 9.19
CA MET A 23 -2.45 8.30 7.85
C MET A 23 -3.07 9.48 7.08
N ALA A 24 -4.39 9.70 7.21
CA ALA A 24 -5.07 10.84 6.60
C ALA A 24 -4.50 12.18 7.11
N PHE A 25 -4.29 12.31 8.41
CA PHE A 25 -3.72 13.52 9.00
C PHE A 25 -2.28 13.75 8.54
N PHE A 26 -1.42 12.73 8.54
CA PHE A 26 -0.06 12.85 8.02
C PHE A 26 -0.04 13.28 6.55
N ARG A 27 -0.89 12.69 5.72
CA ARG A 27 -0.93 13.02 4.28
C ARG A 27 -1.44 14.45 4.03
N SER A 28 -2.33 14.94 4.89
CA SER A 28 -2.86 16.31 4.82
C SER A 28 -1.95 17.35 5.49
N GLY A 29 -0.75 16.97 5.93
CA GLY A 29 0.22 17.87 6.55
C GLY A 29 -0.12 18.28 7.97
N TYR A 30 -1.04 17.57 8.64
CA TYR A 30 -1.35 17.84 10.06
C TYR A 30 -0.37 17.14 10.99
N GLY A 31 0.05 17.84 12.05
CA GLY A 31 0.82 17.24 13.13
C GLY A 31 -0.03 16.26 13.94
N VAL A 32 0.52 15.06 14.19
CA VAL A 32 -0.10 14.04 15.05
C VAL A 32 0.79 13.86 16.27
N ALA A 33 0.23 14.06 17.45
CA ALA A 33 0.89 13.77 18.72
C ALA A 33 0.32 12.46 19.29
N TYR A 34 1.20 11.62 19.81
CA TYR A 34 0.81 10.40 20.50
C TYR A 34 0.89 10.61 22.01
N GLU A 35 -0.20 10.37 22.71
CA GLU A 35 -0.25 10.42 24.16
C GLU A 35 -0.25 8.99 24.71
N PRO A 36 0.72 8.64 25.60
CA PRO A 36 0.77 7.29 26.16
C PRO A 36 -0.39 7.08 27.13
N VAL A 37 -1.19 6.07 26.87
CA VAL A 37 -2.34 5.68 27.71
C VAL A 37 -2.03 4.33 28.34
N THR A 38 -2.13 4.24 29.67
CA THR A 38 -2.00 2.97 30.40
C THR A 38 -3.31 2.18 30.25
N VAL A 39 -3.24 1.05 29.56
CA VAL A 39 -4.41 0.18 29.35
C VAL A 39 -4.32 -1.00 30.33
N GLU A 40 -5.39 -1.26 31.05
CA GLU A 40 -5.49 -2.42 31.93
C GLU A 40 -5.46 -3.73 31.15
N ARG A 41 -4.90 -4.78 31.78
CA ARG A 41 -4.78 -6.10 31.15
C ARG A 41 -6.16 -6.68 30.89
N ARG A 42 -6.42 -7.01 29.63
CA ARG A 42 -7.68 -7.59 29.19
C ARG A 42 -7.93 -8.94 29.91
N ILE A 43 -9.09 -9.05 30.56
CA ILE A 43 -9.58 -10.30 31.14
C ILE A 43 -10.44 -10.99 30.08
N GLY A 44 -10.02 -12.17 29.60
CA GLY A 44 -10.78 -12.98 28.64
C GLY A 44 -9.93 -13.63 27.55
N ARG A 45 -10.53 -14.57 26.81
CA ARG A 45 -9.89 -15.24 25.67
C ARG A 45 -9.96 -14.39 24.41
N SER A 46 -8.89 -14.34 23.66
CA SER A 46 -8.85 -13.71 22.34
C SER A 46 -9.65 -14.56 21.33
N HIS A 47 -10.60 -13.95 20.65
CA HIS A 47 -11.34 -14.57 19.53
C HIS A 47 -10.68 -14.30 18.18
N ILE A 48 -9.41 -13.91 18.15
CA ILE A 48 -8.66 -13.64 16.92
C ILE A 48 -8.38 -14.97 16.22
N GLN A 49 -8.84 -15.06 14.96
CA GLN A 49 -8.52 -16.17 14.05
C GLN A 49 -7.31 -15.74 13.21
N PRO A 50 -6.08 -16.23 13.49
CA PRO A 50 -4.86 -15.65 12.95
C PRO A 50 -4.81 -15.68 11.42
N LEU A 51 -5.31 -16.71 10.78
CA LEU A 51 -5.30 -16.81 9.32
C LEU A 51 -6.32 -15.92 8.65
N ARG A 52 -7.57 -15.91 9.14
CA ARG A 52 -8.67 -15.13 8.59
C ARG A 52 -8.51 -13.64 8.86
N ASP A 53 -8.14 -13.30 10.09
CA ASP A 53 -7.96 -11.91 10.51
C ASP A 53 -6.65 -11.35 9.95
N GLY A 54 -5.61 -12.19 9.82
CA GLY A 54 -4.36 -11.83 9.14
C GLY A 54 -4.56 -11.47 7.68
N MET A 55 -5.35 -12.24 6.92
CA MET A 55 -5.68 -11.92 5.53
C MET A 55 -6.49 -10.62 5.42
N ARG A 56 -7.48 -10.42 6.31
CA ARG A 56 -8.22 -9.16 6.38
C ARG A 56 -7.32 -7.98 6.70
N PHE A 57 -6.40 -8.15 7.64
CA PHE A 57 -5.44 -7.11 8.02
C PHE A 57 -4.51 -6.74 6.85
N LEU A 58 -4.03 -7.73 6.10
CA LEU A 58 -3.23 -7.54 4.90
C LEU A 58 -4.00 -6.76 3.82
N LEU A 59 -5.26 -7.11 3.57
CA LEU A 59 -6.14 -6.38 2.65
C LEU A 59 -6.39 -4.94 3.11
N ILE A 60 -6.54 -4.72 4.42
CA ILE A 60 -6.70 -3.38 4.99
C ILE A 60 -5.43 -2.55 4.79
N ILE A 61 -4.25 -3.11 5.08
CA ILE A 61 -2.96 -2.44 4.86
C ILE A 61 -2.80 -2.08 3.38
N PHE A 62 -3.08 -3.03 2.48
CA PHE A 62 -3.01 -2.80 1.04
C PHE A 62 -3.97 -1.69 0.60
N LYS A 63 -5.23 -1.73 1.05
CA LYS A 63 -6.23 -0.72 0.75
C LYS A 63 -5.83 0.67 1.27
N ILE A 64 -5.37 0.75 2.52
CA ILE A 64 -4.90 2.01 3.11
C ILE A 64 -3.65 2.51 2.39
N GLY A 65 -2.68 1.64 2.14
CA GLY A 65 -1.46 2.00 1.42
C GLY A 65 -1.74 2.49 0.00
N SER A 66 -2.64 1.80 -0.73
CA SER A 66 -3.08 2.24 -2.07
C SER A 66 -3.84 3.57 -2.06
N LEU A 67 -4.51 3.90 -0.95
CA LEU A 67 -5.22 5.17 -0.83
C LEU A 67 -4.30 6.34 -0.48
N TYR A 68 -3.21 6.10 0.28
CA TYR A 68 -2.38 7.19 0.79
C TYR A 68 -0.99 7.30 0.14
N SER A 69 -0.43 6.19 -0.34
CA SER A 69 0.88 6.18 -1.00
C SER A 69 0.99 4.96 -1.93
N PRO A 70 0.21 4.90 -3.00
CA PRO A 70 0.17 3.74 -3.89
C PRO A 70 1.52 3.42 -4.51
N LEU A 71 2.30 4.42 -4.88
CA LEU A 71 3.61 4.22 -5.49
C LEU A 71 4.57 3.44 -4.57
N LYS A 72 4.50 3.65 -3.24
CA LYS A 72 5.31 2.89 -2.28
C LYS A 72 4.98 1.40 -2.22
N ILE A 73 3.79 1.01 -2.67
CA ILE A 73 3.38 -0.40 -2.76
C ILE A 73 3.75 -0.98 -4.13
N PHE A 74 3.42 -0.25 -5.20
CA PHE A 74 3.60 -0.76 -6.56
C PHE A 74 5.08 -0.75 -7.01
N LEU A 75 5.89 0.19 -6.55
CA LEU A 75 7.30 0.28 -6.90
C LEU A 75 8.12 -0.97 -6.52
N PRO A 76 8.06 -1.48 -5.27
CA PRO A 76 8.78 -2.71 -4.93
C PRO A 76 8.26 -3.93 -5.71
N ILE A 77 6.95 -4.02 -5.97
CA ILE A 77 6.37 -5.12 -6.76
C ILE A 77 6.92 -5.06 -8.20
N SER A 78 6.88 -3.89 -8.83
CA SER A 78 7.47 -3.66 -10.16
C SER A 78 8.96 -4.01 -10.19
N SER A 79 9.71 -3.60 -9.16
CA SER A 79 11.14 -3.90 -9.05
C SER A 79 11.44 -5.39 -8.97
N VAL A 80 10.60 -6.17 -8.27
CA VAL A 80 10.72 -7.64 -8.21
C VAL A 80 10.50 -8.24 -9.60
N PHE A 81 9.46 -7.83 -10.34
CA PHE A 81 9.24 -8.31 -11.70
C PHE A 81 10.38 -7.92 -12.64
N PHE A 82 10.87 -6.70 -12.52
CA PHE A 82 11.98 -6.22 -13.34
C PHE A 82 13.28 -6.98 -13.08
N THR A 83 13.66 -7.16 -11.82
CA THR A 83 14.88 -7.90 -11.45
C THR A 83 14.79 -9.38 -11.80
N THR A 84 13.62 -10.00 -11.63
CA THR A 84 13.38 -11.39 -12.07
C THR A 84 13.46 -11.49 -13.58
N GLY A 85 12.88 -10.54 -14.33
CA GLY A 85 12.97 -10.47 -15.78
C GLY A 85 14.41 -10.31 -16.26
N LEU A 86 15.18 -9.46 -15.61
CA LEU A 86 16.59 -9.21 -15.94
C LEU A 86 17.45 -10.46 -15.68
N SER A 87 17.27 -11.12 -14.54
CA SER A 87 17.97 -12.35 -14.19
C SER A 87 17.64 -13.49 -15.17
N TYR A 88 16.37 -13.63 -15.50
CA TYR A 88 15.93 -14.63 -16.47
C TYR A 88 16.45 -14.34 -17.88
N TYR A 89 16.43 -13.09 -18.30
CA TYR A 89 17.01 -12.67 -19.58
C TYR A 89 18.51 -12.95 -19.63
N ALA A 90 19.27 -12.58 -18.60
CA ALA A 90 20.71 -12.84 -18.54
C ALA A 90 21.01 -14.34 -18.65
N TYR A 91 20.24 -15.18 -17.96
CA TYR A 91 20.35 -16.64 -18.06
C TYR A 91 20.06 -17.16 -19.47
N THR A 92 18.95 -16.76 -20.08
CA THR A 92 18.56 -17.25 -21.42
C THR A 92 19.46 -16.71 -22.53
N PHE A 93 20.01 -15.51 -22.37
CA PHE A 93 20.95 -14.94 -23.29
C PHE A 93 22.31 -15.68 -23.26
N SER A 94 22.80 -16.01 -22.06
CA SER A 94 24.06 -16.74 -21.89
C SER A 94 23.96 -18.20 -22.34
N THR A 95 22.79 -18.85 -22.21
CA THR A 95 22.62 -20.27 -22.56
C THR A 95 22.15 -20.51 -24.00
N ALA A 96 21.22 -19.65 -24.48
CA ALA A 96 20.55 -19.84 -25.77
C ALA A 96 20.72 -18.67 -26.76
N GLY A 97 21.40 -17.59 -26.35
CA GLY A 97 21.71 -16.44 -27.21
C GLY A 97 20.48 -15.67 -27.70
N ARG A 98 19.33 -15.81 -27.04
CA ARG A 98 18.07 -15.21 -27.51
C ARG A 98 17.24 -14.60 -26.41
N PHE A 99 16.48 -13.57 -26.78
CA PHE A 99 15.44 -12.96 -25.97
C PHE A 99 14.17 -13.83 -26.04
N THR A 100 13.57 -14.16 -24.91
CA THR A 100 12.42 -15.05 -24.83
C THR A 100 11.12 -14.28 -24.56
N ASN A 101 9.98 -14.87 -24.97
CA ASN A 101 8.67 -14.31 -24.68
C ASN A 101 8.41 -14.15 -23.17
N MET A 102 9.01 -15.02 -22.34
CA MET A 102 8.92 -14.91 -20.89
C MET A 102 9.65 -13.69 -20.35
N SER A 103 10.83 -13.36 -20.88
CA SER A 103 11.55 -12.13 -20.56
C SER A 103 10.71 -10.90 -20.93
N ALA A 104 10.12 -10.90 -22.14
CA ALA A 104 9.22 -9.82 -22.57
C ALA A 104 8.02 -9.66 -21.65
N LEU A 105 7.38 -10.75 -21.25
CA LEU A 105 6.25 -10.75 -20.34
C LEU A 105 6.61 -10.14 -18.98
N LEU A 106 7.73 -10.54 -18.41
CA LEU A 106 8.19 -10.04 -17.10
C LEU A 106 8.51 -8.53 -17.16
N PHE A 107 9.20 -8.05 -18.20
CA PHE A 107 9.47 -6.62 -18.37
C PHE A 107 8.20 -5.81 -18.62
N THR A 108 7.31 -6.30 -19.47
CA THR A 108 6.02 -5.63 -19.72
C THR A 108 5.19 -5.54 -18.45
N THR A 109 5.12 -6.63 -17.68
CA THR A 109 4.42 -6.65 -16.39
C THR A 109 5.04 -5.66 -15.41
N ALA A 110 6.36 -5.59 -15.31
CA ALA A 110 7.05 -4.62 -14.46
C ALA A 110 6.69 -3.19 -14.83
N VAL A 111 6.72 -2.85 -16.11
CA VAL A 111 6.37 -1.50 -16.59
C VAL A 111 4.90 -1.20 -16.32
N LEU A 112 3.98 -2.12 -16.59
CA LEU A 112 2.55 -1.93 -16.33
C LEU A 112 2.26 -1.70 -14.86
N VAL A 113 2.85 -2.50 -13.96
CA VAL A 113 2.68 -2.35 -12.50
C VAL A 113 3.23 -1.00 -12.04
N PHE A 114 4.38 -0.57 -12.57
CA PHE A 114 4.94 0.74 -12.28
C PHE A 114 4.02 1.88 -12.72
N LEU A 115 3.51 1.83 -13.95
CA LEU A 115 2.61 2.85 -14.50
C LEU A 115 1.30 2.92 -13.71
N ILE A 116 0.74 1.78 -13.30
CA ILE A 116 -0.45 1.73 -12.43
C ILE A 116 -0.15 2.44 -11.11
N GLY A 117 1.00 2.17 -10.49
CA GLY A 117 1.43 2.84 -9.27
C GLY A 117 1.56 4.35 -9.44
N LEU A 118 2.13 4.79 -10.56
CA LEU A 118 2.33 6.20 -10.87
C LEU A 118 1.00 6.94 -11.09
N VAL A 119 0.08 6.36 -11.86
CA VAL A 119 -1.27 6.92 -12.08
C VAL A 119 -2.04 6.98 -10.76
N SER A 120 -1.98 5.92 -9.96
CA SER A 120 -2.63 5.88 -8.64
C SER A 120 -2.09 6.96 -7.70
N GLU A 121 -0.79 7.25 -7.74
CA GLU A 121 -0.17 8.35 -6.95
C GLU A 121 -0.68 9.72 -7.41
N GLN A 122 -0.87 9.94 -8.71
CA GLN A 122 -1.43 11.18 -9.24
C GLN A 122 -2.88 11.37 -8.77
N ILE A 123 -3.69 10.33 -8.82
CA ILE A 123 -5.07 10.36 -8.33
C ILE A 123 -5.08 10.71 -6.83
N THR A 124 -4.25 10.06 -6.04
CA THR A 124 -4.14 10.32 -4.61
C THR A 124 -3.72 11.77 -4.33
N SER A 125 -2.76 12.30 -5.09
CA SER A 125 -2.29 13.68 -4.93
C SER A 125 -3.39 14.72 -5.22
N LEU A 126 -4.32 14.41 -6.12
CA LEU A 126 -5.47 15.28 -6.42
C LEU A 126 -6.52 15.24 -5.31
N ILE A 127 -6.77 14.06 -4.72
CA ILE A 127 -7.75 13.87 -3.63
C ILE A 127 -7.33 14.65 -2.38
N TYR A 128 -6.02 14.67 -2.07
CA TYR A 128 -5.48 15.27 -0.85
C TYR A 128 -4.90 16.67 -1.08
N ARG A 129 -5.18 17.32 -2.19
CA ARG A 129 -4.81 18.73 -2.37
C ARG A 129 -5.54 19.60 -1.35
N PRO A 130 -4.82 20.41 -0.56
CA PRO A 130 -5.48 21.41 0.28
C PRO A 130 -6.24 22.37 -0.64
N THR A 131 -7.53 22.50 -0.42
CA THR A 131 -8.32 23.59 -1.01
C THR A 131 -7.81 24.90 -0.41
N PRO A 132 -7.51 25.90 -1.24
CA PRO A 132 -7.06 27.22 -0.76
C PRO A 132 -8.04 27.90 0.17
#